data_710068f6a75d598d7b6a3ba987cc2bdf
#
_entry.id   710068f6a75d598d7b6a3ba987cc2bdf
#
_cell.length_a   1.000
_cell.length_b   1.000
_cell.length_c   1.000
_cell.angle_alpha   90.00
_cell.angle_beta   90.00
_cell.angle_gamma   90.00
#
_symmetry.space_group_name_H-M   'P 1'
#
loop_
_entity.id
_entity.type
_entity.pdbx_description
1 polymer ?
#
loop_
_entity_poly.entity_id
_entity_poly.type
_entity_poly.pdbx_seq_one_letter_code
_entity_poly.pdbx_strand_id
1 'polypeptide(L)'
;SKDERCLVTTLTKKMAEDLSEYLSSVGLRVRYLHSEVKTIERVKILRDLRLGDFDVLVGINLLREGLDLPEVSLVAILDADKEGFLRSKSSLVQTAGRAARHEQGKVILYADKITDSMKYLIDETDRRRKIQMKFNKENNITPKTVKKSVEEIMQSTRVAESYRDSEIAVSYTHLRAHETTVY
;
A
#
# COMPACT_ATOMS: atom_id res chain seq x y z
N SER A 1 21.14 -4.44 7.00
CA SER A 1 19.72 -4.31 6.63
C SER A 1 19.63 -3.80 5.21
N LYS A 2 18.82 -4.44 4.39
CA LYS A 2 18.52 -3.92 3.05
C LYS A 2 17.57 -2.72 3.24
N ASP A 3 17.72 -1.68 2.43
CA ASP A 3 16.85 -0.51 2.44
C ASP A 3 15.51 -0.83 1.76
N GLU A 4 14.79 -1.78 2.33
CA GLU A 4 13.54 -2.34 1.81
C GLU A 4 12.41 -2.13 2.82
N ARG A 5 11.16 -2.02 2.31
CA ARG A 5 9.97 -1.79 3.12
C ARG A 5 9.01 -2.95 2.99
N CYS A 6 8.23 -3.17 4.04
CA CYS A 6 7.24 -4.24 4.13
C CYS A 6 5.84 -3.67 4.40
N LEU A 7 4.85 -4.20 3.68
CA LEU A 7 3.45 -3.97 3.96
C LEU A 7 2.82 -5.25 4.52
N VAL A 8 2.09 -5.13 5.62
CA VAL A 8 1.35 -6.25 6.23
C VAL A 8 -0.13 -5.90 6.28
N THR A 9 -0.97 -6.72 5.67
CA THR A 9 -2.43 -6.52 5.70
C THR A 9 -3.09 -7.53 6.62
N THR A 10 -3.96 -7.00 7.51
CA THR A 10 -4.79 -7.78 8.45
C THR A 10 -6.27 -7.62 8.11
N LEU A 11 -7.14 -8.36 8.78
CA LEU A 11 -8.59 -8.25 8.61
C LEU A 11 -9.24 -7.33 9.64
N THR A 12 -8.67 -7.21 10.83
CA THR A 12 -9.25 -6.46 11.94
C THR A 12 -8.29 -5.45 12.51
N LYS A 13 -8.85 -4.41 13.15
CA LYS A 13 -8.10 -3.36 13.84
C LYS A 13 -7.27 -3.97 14.98
N LYS A 14 -7.89 -4.81 15.80
CA LYS A 14 -7.22 -5.47 16.92
C LYS A 14 -6.02 -6.29 16.46
N MET A 15 -6.19 -7.11 15.41
CA MET A 15 -5.09 -7.91 14.86
C MET A 15 -3.93 -7.03 14.36
N ALA A 16 -4.22 -5.89 13.75
CA ALA A 16 -3.20 -4.96 13.31
C ALA A 16 -2.46 -4.31 14.49
N GLU A 17 -3.17 -3.96 15.55
CA GLU A 17 -2.61 -3.41 16.78
C GLU A 17 -1.71 -4.43 17.49
N ASP A 18 -2.25 -5.63 17.77
CA ASP A 18 -1.53 -6.71 18.45
C ASP A 18 -0.24 -7.11 17.67
N LEU A 19 -0.35 -7.22 16.34
CA LEU A 19 0.79 -7.53 15.49
C LEU A 19 1.84 -6.41 15.50
N SER A 20 1.42 -5.16 15.45
CA SER A 20 2.34 -4.01 15.47
C SER A 20 3.09 -3.93 16.80
N GLU A 21 2.42 -4.19 17.90
CA GLU A 21 3.02 -4.27 19.24
C GLU A 21 4.04 -5.42 19.32
N TYR A 22 3.65 -6.61 18.87
CA TYR A 22 4.55 -7.76 18.81
C TYR A 22 5.80 -7.49 17.97
N LEU A 23 5.63 -6.98 16.74
CA LEU A 23 6.76 -6.69 15.85
C LEU A 23 7.69 -5.60 16.44
N SER A 24 7.14 -4.62 17.13
CA SER A 24 7.93 -3.60 17.85
C SER A 24 8.70 -4.21 19.01
N SER A 25 8.10 -5.16 19.76
CA SER A 25 8.75 -5.82 20.89
C SER A 25 9.96 -6.67 20.49
N VAL A 26 9.97 -7.18 19.25
CA VAL A 26 11.11 -7.91 18.68
C VAL A 26 12.12 -7.00 17.96
N GLY A 27 11.98 -5.68 18.11
CA GLY A 27 12.96 -4.69 17.65
C GLY A 27 12.79 -4.22 16.20
N LEU A 28 11.65 -4.50 15.56
CA LEU A 28 11.35 -3.95 14.23
C LEU A 28 10.76 -2.54 14.33
N ARG A 29 11.14 -1.67 13.39
CA ARG A 29 10.57 -0.34 13.27
C ARG A 29 9.23 -0.44 12.52
N VAL A 30 8.13 -0.39 13.27
CA VAL A 30 6.77 -0.64 12.78
C VAL A 30 5.88 0.56 13.00
N ARG A 31 4.98 0.84 12.06
CA ARG A 31 3.82 1.70 12.28
C ARG A 31 2.54 0.99 11.88
N TYR A 32 1.47 1.34 12.57
CA TYR A 32 0.12 0.89 12.30
C TYR A 32 -0.69 2.00 11.63
N LEU A 33 -1.41 1.63 10.57
CA LEU A 33 -2.31 2.53 9.85
C LEU A 33 -3.77 2.05 10.03
N HIS A 34 -4.54 2.74 10.87
CA HIS A 34 -5.95 2.45 11.06
C HIS A 34 -6.87 3.29 10.17
N SER A 35 -8.14 2.89 10.05
CA SER A 35 -9.12 3.51 9.16
C SER A 35 -9.50 4.95 9.55
N GLU A 36 -9.31 5.32 10.82
CA GLU A 36 -9.67 6.63 11.38
C GLU A 36 -8.57 7.69 11.22
N VAL A 37 -7.39 7.28 10.72
CA VAL A 37 -6.29 8.23 10.46
C VAL A 37 -6.72 9.23 9.40
N LYS A 38 -6.65 10.51 9.74
CA LYS A 38 -6.95 11.61 8.82
C LYS A 38 -6.07 11.53 7.59
N THR A 39 -6.57 12.01 6.48
CA THR A 39 -5.90 11.91 5.18
C THR A 39 -4.49 12.52 5.18
N ILE A 40 -4.31 13.66 5.83
CA ILE A 40 -2.99 14.35 5.94
C ILE A 40 -2.00 13.48 6.72
N GLU A 41 -2.43 12.93 7.84
CA GLU A 41 -1.59 12.05 8.66
C GLU A 41 -1.22 10.76 7.92
N ARG A 42 -2.16 10.21 7.14
CA ARG A 42 -1.92 9.05 6.26
C ARG A 42 -0.81 9.35 5.24
N VAL A 43 -0.87 10.49 4.57
CA VAL A 43 0.16 10.91 3.60
C VAL A 43 1.52 11.03 4.29
N LYS A 44 1.56 11.58 5.51
CA LYS A 44 2.77 11.67 6.31
C LYS A 44 3.35 10.30 6.68
N ILE A 45 2.50 9.37 7.15
CA ILE A 45 2.94 7.99 7.47
C ILE A 45 3.55 7.32 6.25
N LEU A 46 2.95 7.46 5.08
CA LEU A 46 3.45 6.85 3.85
C LEU A 46 4.75 7.48 3.38
N ARG A 47 4.90 8.79 3.52
CA ARG A 47 6.16 9.49 3.27
C ARG A 47 7.26 8.97 4.20
N ASP A 48 6.98 8.88 5.50
CA ASP A 48 7.93 8.42 6.51
C ASP A 48 8.36 6.97 6.25
N LEU A 49 7.43 6.09 5.79
CA LEU A 49 7.77 4.75 5.31
C LEU A 49 8.77 4.79 4.14
N ARG A 50 8.53 5.65 3.15
CA ARG A 50 9.39 5.77 1.97
C ARG A 50 10.77 6.32 2.33
N LEU A 51 10.83 7.29 3.25
CA LEU A 51 12.09 7.87 3.75
C LEU A 51 12.88 6.91 4.65
N GLY A 52 12.24 5.84 5.15
CA GLY A 52 12.91 4.85 6.00
C GLY A 52 12.91 5.14 7.48
N ASP A 53 12.04 6.02 7.94
CA ASP A 53 11.85 6.27 9.36
C ASP A 53 11.36 5.02 10.10
N PHE A 54 10.68 4.14 9.37
CA PHE A 54 10.30 2.80 9.81
C PHE A 54 10.26 1.83 8.62
N ASP A 55 10.26 0.51 8.89
CA ASP A 55 10.43 -0.53 7.88
C ASP A 55 9.14 -1.28 7.54
N VAL A 56 8.22 -1.37 8.50
CA VAL A 56 6.99 -2.17 8.37
C VAL A 56 5.77 -1.31 8.61
N LEU A 57 4.85 -1.33 7.65
CA LEU A 57 3.53 -0.73 7.78
C LEU A 57 2.48 -1.83 7.90
N VAL A 58 1.76 -1.85 9.02
CA VAL A 58 0.63 -2.77 9.27
C VAL A 58 -0.68 -2.02 9.10
N GLY A 59 -1.67 -2.65 8.47
CA GLY A 59 -2.99 -2.03 8.34
C GLY A 59 -4.05 -2.97 7.77
N ILE A 60 -5.32 -2.56 7.87
CA ILE A 60 -6.45 -3.39 7.41
C ILE A 60 -6.62 -3.28 5.89
N ASN A 61 -6.74 -2.07 5.39
CA ASN A 61 -6.94 -1.78 3.98
C ASN A 61 -5.90 -0.77 3.50
N LEU A 62 -4.77 -1.29 3.07
CA LEU A 62 -3.67 -0.48 2.53
C LEU A 62 -3.86 -0.20 1.02
N LEU A 63 -5.04 -0.55 0.46
CA LEU A 63 -5.34 -0.42 -0.98
C LEU A 63 -5.79 0.97 -1.40
N ARG A 64 -6.21 1.81 -0.44
CA ARG A 64 -6.76 3.13 -0.78
C ARG A 64 -5.72 3.99 -1.48
N GLU A 65 -6.03 4.28 -2.73
CA GLU A 65 -5.60 5.34 -3.63
C GLU A 65 -4.11 5.74 -3.70
N GLY A 66 -3.57 5.72 -4.92
CA GLY A 66 -2.39 6.50 -5.30
C GLY A 66 -1.05 6.12 -4.66
N LEU A 67 -0.95 5.00 -3.95
CA LEU A 67 0.28 4.59 -3.28
C LEU A 67 1.27 3.97 -4.26
N ASP A 68 2.13 4.78 -4.82
CA ASP A 68 3.30 4.33 -5.53
C ASP A 68 4.46 4.19 -4.53
N LEU A 69 4.72 2.95 -4.10
CA LEU A 69 5.73 2.60 -3.09
C LEU A 69 6.77 1.66 -3.71
N PRO A 70 7.66 2.16 -4.56
CA PRO A 70 8.67 1.32 -5.21
C PRO A 70 9.69 0.72 -4.23
N GLU A 71 9.78 1.26 -3.02
CA GLU A 71 10.64 0.78 -1.94
C GLU A 71 10.09 -0.49 -1.26
N VAL A 72 8.83 -0.86 -1.52
CA VAL A 72 8.19 -2.05 -0.94
C VAL A 72 8.63 -3.30 -1.67
N SER A 73 9.42 -4.12 -1.00
CA SER A 73 9.89 -5.41 -1.49
C SER A 73 9.06 -6.60 -1.00
N LEU A 74 8.34 -6.45 0.12
CA LEU A 74 7.54 -7.51 0.72
C LEU A 74 6.12 -7.04 1.02
N VAL A 75 5.15 -7.85 0.58
CA VAL A 75 3.76 -7.73 0.98
C VAL A 75 3.33 -9.01 1.68
N ALA A 76 2.92 -8.92 2.93
CA ALA A 76 2.38 -10.03 3.72
C ALA A 76 0.87 -9.86 3.88
N ILE A 77 0.11 -10.88 3.52
CA ILE A 77 -1.35 -10.89 3.61
C ILE A 77 -1.75 -11.96 4.62
N LEU A 78 -2.19 -11.53 5.81
CA LEU A 78 -2.63 -12.44 6.86
C LEU A 78 -4.09 -12.85 6.62
N ASP A 79 -4.46 -14.05 7.07
CA ASP A 79 -5.79 -14.62 6.85
C ASP A 79 -6.24 -14.49 5.38
N ALA A 80 -5.37 -14.86 4.47
CA ALA A 80 -5.63 -14.71 3.03
C ALA A 80 -6.77 -15.63 2.53
N ASP A 81 -7.09 -16.68 3.28
CA ASP A 81 -8.18 -17.62 3.04
C ASP A 81 -9.54 -17.24 3.65
N LYS A 82 -9.58 -16.18 4.45
CA LYS A 82 -10.84 -15.68 5.01
C LYS A 82 -11.57 -14.86 3.94
N GLU A 83 -12.46 -15.52 3.21
CA GLU A 83 -13.20 -14.91 2.11
C GLU A 83 -14.00 -13.70 2.56
N GLY A 84 -14.06 -12.67 1.69
CA GLY A 84 -14.73 -11.42 1.95
C GLY A 84 -14.20 -10.31 1.04
N PHE A 85 -14.74 -9.11 1.19
CA PHE A 85 -14.37 -7.96 0.35
C PHE A 85 -12.86 -7.69 0.31
N LEU A 86 -12.18 -7.75 1.47
CA LEU A 86 -10.74 -7.51 1.58
C LEU A 86 -9.86 -8.66 1.07
N ARG A 87 -10.44 -9.82 0.77
CA ARG A 87 -9.76 -11.01 0.25
C ARG A 87 -10.38 -11.52 -1.04
N SER A 88 -11.15 -10.67 -1.72
CA SER A 88 -11.65 -10.93 -3.07
C SER A 88 -10.50 -11.00 -4.08
N LYS A 89 -10.74 -11.61 -5.24
CA LYS A 89 -9.75 -11.71 -6.34
C LYS A 89 -9.13 -10.35 -6.67
N SER A 90 -9.94 -9.31 -6.82
CA SER A 90 -9.48 -7.96 -7.12
C SER A 90 -8.65 -7.34 -5.98
N SER A 91 -9.09 -7.48 -4.73
CA SER A 91 -8.37 -6.97 -3.57
C SER A 91 -7.00 -7.63 -3.40
N LEU A 92 -6.93 -8.96 -3.56
CA LEU A 92 -5.67 -9.70 -3.47
C LEU A 92 -4.69 -9.28 -4.58
N VAL A 93 -5.17 -9.15 -5.83
CA VAL A 93 -4.32 -8.71 -6.95
C VAL A 93 -3.82 -7.27 -6.76
N GLN A 94 -4.68 -6.36 -6.29
CA GLN A 94 -4.26 -4.98 -6.01
C GLN A 94 -3.24 -4.89 -4.86
N THR A 95 -3.45 -5.66 -3.80
CA THR A 95 -2.51 -5.70 -2.67
C THR A 95 -1.17 -6.28 -3.09
N ALA A 96 -1.17 -7.41 -3.77
CA ALA A 96 0.04 -8.05 -4.30
C ALA A 96 0.79 -7.15 -5.28
N GLY A 97 0.06 -6.38 -6.09
CA GLY A 97 0.62 -5.43 -7.04
C GLY A 97 1.48 -4.32 -6.42
N ARG A 98 1.39 -4.11 -5.11
CA ARG A 98 2.27 -3.14 -4.41
C ARG A 98 3.74 -3.59 -4.38
N ALA A 99 4.01 -4.89 -4.34
CA ALA A 99 5.38 -5.41 -4.45
C ALA A 99 5.90 -5.49 -5.91
N ALA A 100 5.04 -5.31 -6.90
CA ALA A 100 5.40 -5.50 -8.31
C ALA A 100 6.35 -4.42 -8.88
N ARG A 101 6.55 -3.31 -8.17
CA ARG A 101 7.48 -2.23 -8.53
C ARG A 101 8.93 -2.52 -8.12
N HIS A 102 9.14 -3.48 -7.24
CA HIS A 102 10.45 -3.90 -6.78
C HIS A 102 10.91 -5.13 -7.57
N GLU A 103 12.15 -5.12 -8.07
CA GLU A 103 12.68 -6.23 -8.90
C GLU A 103 12.67 -7.58 -8.17
N GLN A 104 12.87 -7.58 -6.85
CA GLN A 104 12.83 -8.75 -5.98
C GLN A 104 11.52 -8.80 -5.15
N GLY A 105 10.47 -8.11 -5.61
CA GLY A 105 9.20 -8.04 -4.90
C GLY A 105 8.61 -9.42 -4.62
N LYS A 106 8.22 -9.64 -3.36
CA LYS A 106 7.62 -10.90 -2.87
C LYS A 106 6.26 -10.62 -2.24
N VAL A 107 5.36 -11.58 -2.41
CA VAL A 107 4.07 -11.61 -1.73
C VAL A 107 3.96 -12.91 -0.97
N ILE A 108 3.62 -12.83 0.33
CA ILE A 108 3.39 -13.99 1.18
C ILE A 108 1.92 -13.99 1.60
N LEU A 109 1.24 -15.08 1.30
CA LEU A 109 -0.14 -15.33 1.71
C LEU A 109 -0.11 -16.29 2.92
N TYR A 110 -0.52 -15.79 4.09
CA TYR A 110 -0.70 -16.61 5.28
C TYR A 110 -2.13 -17.13 5.29
N ALA A 111 -2.29 -18.44 5.22
CA ALA A 111 -3.58 -19.10 5.06
C ALA A 111 -3.49 -20.57 5.48
N ASP A 112 -4.59 -21.12 6.01
CA ASP A 112 -4.72 -22.54 6.31
C ASP A 112 -5.07 -23.36 5.07
N LYS A 113 -5.74 -22.76 4.09
CA LYS A 113 -6.17 -23.40 2.85
C LYS A 113 -6.07 -22.42 1.66
N ILE A 114 -5.88 -22.96 0.48
CA ILE A 114 -5.89 -22.16 -0.75
C ILE A 114 -7.33 -22.00 -1.22
N THR A 115 -7.79 -20.74 -1.32
CA THR A 115 -9.10 -20.38 -1.86
C THR A 115 -9.04 -20.10 -3.37
N ASP A 116 -10.19 -20.02 -4.04
CA ASP A 116 -10.27 -19.66 -5.46
C ASP A 116 -9.71 -18.25 -5.74
N SER A 117 -9.87 -17.34 -4.80
CA SER A 117 -9.32 -15.98 -4.90
C SER A 117 -7.78 -15.97 -4.83
N MET A 118 -7.20 -16.77 -3.95
CA MET A 118 -5.75 -16.96 -3.84
C MET A 118 -5.18 -17.65 -5.08
N LYS A 119 -5.85 -18.72 -5.55
CA LYS A 119 -5.45 -19.43 -6.77
C LYS A 119 -5.46 -18.48 -7.97
N TYR A 120 -6.52 -17.70 -8.13
CA TYR A 120 -6.58 -16.67 -9.17
C TYR A 120 -5.41 -15.69 -9.11
N LEU A 121 -5.05 -15.18 -7.91
CA LEU A 121 -3.91 -14.30 -7.72
C LEU A 121 -2.60 -14.98 -8.19
N ILE A 122 -2.36 -16.21 -7.76
CA ILE A 122 -1.14 -16.97 -8.09
C ILE A 122 -1.05 -17.16 -9.60
N ASP A 123 -2.10 -17.70 -10.21
CA ASP A 123 -2.16 -18.00 -11.65
C ASP A 123 -1.98 -16.71 -12.50
N GLU A 124 -2.65 -15.62 -12.10
CA GLU A 124 -2.57 -14.34 -12.82
C GLU A 124 -1.19 -13.69 -12.67
N THR A 125 -0.58 -13.77 -11.48
CA THR A 125 0.77 -13.28 -11.25
C THR A 125 1.79 -14.04 -12.08
N ASP A 126 1.70 -15.36 -12.12
CA ASP A 126 2.58 -16.21 -12.92
C ASP A 126 2.40 -15.96 -14.43
N ARG A 127 1.15 -15.80 -14.89
CA ARG A 127 0.86 -15.42 -16.27
C ARG A 127 1.51 -14.12 -16.67
N ARG A 128 1.31 -13.06 -15.86
CA ARG A 128 1.90 -11.74 -16.12
C ARG A 128 3.42 -11.77 -16.10
N ARG A 129 4.01 -12.47 -15.13
CA ARG A 129 5.46 -12.62 -15.01
C ARG A 129 6.06 -13.31 -16.24
N LYS A 130 5.45 -14.40 -16.72
CA LYS A 130 5.90 -15.11 -17.93
C LYS A 130 5.89 -14.21 -19.17
N ILE A 131 4.81 -13.44 -19.37
CA ILE A 131 4.70 -12.49 -20.48
C ILE A 131 5.78 -11.42 -20.38
N GLN A 132 5.96 -10.82 -19.19
CA GLN A 132 6.96 -9.78 -18.98
C GLN A 132 8.38 -10.30 -19.17
N MET A 133 8.69 -11.49 -18.66
CA MET A 133 10.02 -12.10 -18.83
C MET A 133 10.32 -12.38 -20.31
N LYS A 134 9.33 -12.88 -21.07
CA LYS A 134 9.46 -13.09 -22.51
C LYS A 134 9.75 -11.76 -23.21
N PHE A 135 8.94 -10.73 -22.97
CA PHE A 135 9.12 -9.40 -23.54
C PHE A 135 10.50 -8.81 -23.21
N ASN A 136 10.91 -8.89 -21.95
CA ASN A 136 12.20 -8.39 -21.50
C ASN A 136 13.37 -9.09 -22.22
N LYS A 137 13.27 -10.42 -22.39
CA LYS A 137 14.29 -11.20 -23.11
C LYS A 137 14.35 -10.82 -24.59
N GLU A 138 13.22 -10.68 -25.26
CA GLU A 138 13.14 -10.31 -26.69
C GLU A 138 13.67 -8.89 -26.94
N ASN A 139 13.52 -7.98 -26.00
CA ASN A 139 13.94 -6.57 -26.12
C ASN A 139 15.26 -6.25 -25.38
N ASN A 140 15.97 -7.27 -24.85
CA ASN A 140 17.19 -7.09 -24.06
C ASN A 140 17.04 -6.11 -22.86
N ILE A 141 15.87 -6.13 -22.20
CA ILE A 141 15.57 -5.28 -21.06
C ILE A 141 15.95 -6.00 -19.77
N THR A 142 16.81 -5.38 -18.97
CA THR A 142 17.10 -5.81 -17.59
C THR A 142 16.21 -5.02 -16.62
N PRO A 143 15.28 -5.68 -15.90
CA PRO A 143 14.45 -5.01 -14.91
C PRO A 143 15.28 -4.32 -13.84
N LYS A 144 14.88 -3.11 -13.43
CA LYS A 144 15.50 -2.36 -12.34
C LYS A 144 14.41 -1.80 -11.44
N THR A 145 14.66 -1.82 -10.14
CA THR A 145 13.80 -1.14 -9.17
C THR A 145 13.84 0.37 -9.38
N VAL A 146 12.69 1.00 -9.43
CA VAL A 146 12.59 2.46 -9.52
C VAL A 146 13.01 3.05 -8.17
N LYS A 147 14.08 3.84 -8.15
CA LYS A 147 14.48 4.61 -6.97
C LYS A 147 14.09 6.06 -7.18
N LYS A 148 13.41 6.63 -6.20
CA LYS A 148 13.11 8.07 -6.16
C LYS A 148 13.98 8.76 -5.12
N SER A 149 14.45 9.96 -5.43
CA SER A 149 15.22 10.76 -4.48
C SER A 149 14.35 11.26 -3.33
N VAL A 150 14.98 11.65 -2.22
CA VAL A 150 14.28 12.24 -1.06
C VAL A 150 13.50 13.49 -1.49
N GLU A 151 14.08 14.31 -2.36
CA GLU A 151 13.46 15.52 -2.91
C GLU A 151 12.20 15.19 -3.70
N GLU A 152 12.23 14.16 -4.56
CA GLU A 152 11.06 13.71 -5.34
C GLU A 152 9.95 13.17 -4.43
N ILE A 153 10.31 12.43 -3.37
CA ILE A 153 9.36 11.93 -2.38
C ILE A 153 8.69 13.10 -1.65
N MET A 154 9.47 14.08 -1.20
CA MET A 154 8.97 15.28 -0.50
C MET A 154 8.11 16.14 -1.41
N GLN A 155 8.50 16.32 -2.66
CA GLN A 155 7.75 17.13 -3.63
C GLN A 155 6.42 16.49 -4.00
N SER A 156 6.39 15.17 -4.24
CA SER A 156 5.14 14.44 -4.50
C SER A 156 4.15 14.50 -3.33
N THR A 157 4.65 14.56 -2.09
CA THR A 157 3.83 14.70 -0.88
C THR A 157 3.24 16.10 -0.76
N ARG A 158 4.03 17.15 -1.00
CA ARG A 158 3.57 18.56 -0.97
C ARG A 158 2.48 18.82 -2.02
N VAL A 159 2.64 18.27 -3.21
CA VAL A 159 1.63 18.39 -4.27
C VAL A 159 0.34 17.71 -3.85
N ALA A 160 0.38 16.51 -3.26
CA ALA A 160 -0.79 15.81 -2.76
C ALA A 160 -1.50 16.56 -1.61
N GLU A 161 -0.76 17.23 -0.74
CA GLU A 161 -1.29 18.09 0.31
C GLU A 161 -1.98 19.33 -0.27
N SER A 162 -1.37 20.02 -1.23
CA SER A 162 -1.90 21.25 -1.83
C SER A 162 -3.17 21.04 -2.67
N TYR A 163 -3.27 19.94 -3.42
CA TYR A 163 -4.50 19.62 -4.17
C TYR A 163 -5.70 19.37 -3.26
N ARG A 164 -5.49 18.80 -2.07
CA ARG A 164 -6.58 18.51 -1.12
C ARG A 164 -7.01 19.73 -0.32
N ASP A 165 -6.10 20.64 0.00
CA ASP A 165 -6.45 21.93 0.62
C ASP A 165 -7.34 22.75 -0.34
N SER A 166 -7.11 22.67 -1.65
CA SER A 166 -7.97 23.30 -2.65
C SER A 166 -9.36 22.65 -2.77
N GLU A 167 -9.46 21.31 -2.68
CA GLU A 167 -10.76 20.60 -2.68
C GLU A 167 -11.58 20.90 -1.42
N ILE A 168 -10.94 21.00 -0.26
CA ILE A 168 -11.61 21.38 0.99
C ILE A 168 -12.10 22.83 0.91
N ALA A 169 -11.30 23.75 0.37
CA ALA A 169 -11.66 25.14 0.19
C ALA A 169 -12.88 25.30 -0.76
N VAL A 170 -12.93 24.55 -1.85
CA VAL A 170 -14.07 24.54 -2.79
C VAL A 170 -15.34 23.98 -2.13
N SER A 171 -15.21 22.93 -1.31
CA SER A 171 -16.35 22.37 -0.56
C SER A 171 -16.93 23.36 0.46
N TYR A 172 -16.09 24.12 1.16
CA TYR A 172 -16.53 25.14 2.11
C TYR A 172 -17.19 26.35 1.44
N THR A 173 -16.75 26.75 0.26
CA THR A 173 -17.37 27.84 -0.50
C THR A 173 -18.75 27.45 -1.05
N HIS A 174 -18.96 26.20 -1.44
CA HIS A 174 -20.28 25.70 -1.85
C HIS A 174 -21.30 25.63 -0.71
N LEU A 175 -20.88 25.22 0.49
CA LEU A 175 -21.74 25.19 1.68
C LEU A 175 -22.16 26.61 2.10
N ARG A 176 -21.27 27.59 2.03
CA ARG A 176 -21.61 28.99 2.35
C ARG A 176 -22.53 29.69 1.36
N ALA A 177 -22.51 29.27 0.09
CA ALA A 177 -23.41 29.82 -0.94
C ALA A 177 -24.87 29.37 -0.78
N HIS A 178 -25.12 28.26 -0.08
CA HIS A 178 -26.46 27.76 0.21
C HIS A 178 -27.09 28.33 1.49
N GLU A 179 -26.34 28.94 2.38
CA GLU A 179 -26.82 29.53 3.64
C GLU A 179 -27.31 31.00 3.51
N THR A 180 -27.17 31.61 2.34
CA THR A 180 -27.51 33.07 2.15
C THR A 180 -28.76 33.34 1.32
N THR A 181 -29.77 32.46 1.31
CA THR A 181 -31.02 32.73 0.67
C THR A 181 -32.20 32.37 1.59
N VAL A 182 -32.39 33.14 2.66
CA VAL A 182 -33.68 33.31 3.32
C VAL A 182 -33.81 34.77 3.72
N TYR A 183 -34.37 35.54 2.83
CA TYR A 183 -35.22 36.69 3.14
C TYR A 183 -36.37 36.75 2.13
#